data_bfc5fb58eb8557f85965720d62880e04
#
_entry.id   bfc5fb58eb8557f85965720d62880e04
#
_cell.length_a   1.000
_cell.length_b   1.000
_cell.length_c   1.000
_cell.angle_alpha   90.00
_cell.angle_beta   90.00
_cell.angle_gamma   90.00
#
_symmetry.space_group_name_H-M   'P 1'
#
loop_
_entity.id
_entity.type
_entity.pdbx_description
1 polymer ?
#
loop_
_entity_poly.entity_id
_entity_poly.type
_entity_poly.pdbx_seq_one_letter_code
_entity_poly.pdbx_strand_id
1 'polypeptide(L)'
;MSKKVKKRLITILLSSLVLIIATLLITMNLKDNIIYFYSPTELQGASIDKKNIIRVGGLVKEDSYEYNDKTKIYSFIITDNSNDVDVEFVGIMPNLFAENKGVVVEGLAIDKKKITAIKVLAKHDENYMPPEVI
;
A
#
# COMPACT_ATOMS: atom_id res chain seq x y z
N MET A 1 42.17 37.34 -1.65
CA MET A 1 40.87 37.07 -2.27
C MET A 1 40.05 38.36 -2.30
N SER A 2 39.57 38.75 -3.47
CA SER A 2 38.79 39.98 -3.59
C SER A 2 37.42 39.87 -2.93
N LYS A 3 36.90 41.00 -2.48
CA LYS A 3 35.57 41.05 -1.85
C LYS A 3 34.45 40.52 -2.77
N LYS A 4 34.59 40.70 -4.10
CA LYS A 4 33.66 40.16 -5.10
C LYS A 4 33.66 38.64 -5.16
N VAL A 5 34.83 38.01 -5.07
CA VAL A 5 35.02 36.56 -5.08
C VAL A 5 34.43 35.95 -3.80
N LYS A 6 34.66 36.58 -2.63
CA LYS A 6 34.09 36.16 -1.34
C LYS A 6 32.56 36.17 -1.38
N LYS A 7 31.95 37.24 -1.93
CA LYS A 7 30.48 37.33 -2.04
C LYS A 7 29.92 36.22 -2.94
N ARG A 8 30.56 35.95 -4.07
CA ARG A 8 30.13 34.85 -4.97
C ARG A 8 30.24 33.49 -4.29
N LEU A 9 31.34 33.25 -3.56
CA LEU A 9 31.57 32.02 -2.83
C LEU A 9 30.50 31.81 -1.75
N ILE A 10 30.21 32.85 -0.98
CA ILE A 10 29.18 32.81 0.06
C ILE A 10 27.80 32.55 -0.55
N THR A 11 27.46 33.19 -1.67
CA THR A 11 26.19 32.98 -2.36
C THR A 11 26.05 31.54 -2.84
N ILE A 12 27.11 30.98 -3.45
CA ILE A 12 27.12 29.59 -3.91
C ILE A 12 26.96 28.62 -2.75
N LEU A 13 27.69 28.84 -1.64
CA LEU A 13 27.59 28.00 -0.43
C LEU A 13 26.20 28.05 0.18
N LEU A 14 25.59 29.23 0.30
CA LEU A 14 24.24 29.39 0.82
C LEU A 14 23.21 28.71 -0.07
N SER A 15 23.33 28.88 -1.39
CA SER A 15 22.43 28.21 -2.35
C SER A 15 22.54 26.70 -2.27
N SER A 16 23.76 26.17 -2.17
CA SER A 16 24.01 24.73 -2.02
C SER A 16 23.42 24.19 -0.73
N LEU A 17 23.58 24.94 0.36
CA LEU A 17 23.02 24.57 1.66
C LEU A 17 21.48 24.48 1.62
N VAL A 18 20.83 25.47 1.01
CA VAL A 18 19.37 25.48 0.82
C VAL A 18 18.90 24.27 0.01
N LEU A 19 19.60 23.94 -1.09
CA LEU A 19 19.29 22.78 -1.92
C LEU A 19 19.44 21.46 -1.16
N ILE A 20 20.48 21.33 -0.35
CA ILE A 20 20.72 20.15 0.48
C ILE A 20 19.60 19.98 1.50
N ILE A 21 19.24 21.05 2.20
CA ILE A 21 18.14 21.02 3.19
C ILE A 21 16.81 20.68 2.52
N ALA A 22 16.51 21.28 1.37
CA ALA A 22 15.28 20.99 0.62
C ALA A 22 15.24 19.53 0.18
N THR A 23 16.35 18.98 -0.33
CA THR A 23 16.44 17.58 -0.74
C THR A 23 16.23 16.64 0.45
N LEU A 24 16.83 16.93 1.60
CA LEU A 24 16.66 16.13 2.81
C LEU A 24 15.22 16.14 3.30
N LEU A 25 14.56 17.30 3.32
CA LEU A 25 13.17 17.42 3.73
C LEU A 25 12.21 16.65 2.78
N ILE A 26 12.43 16.76 1.49
CA ILE A 26 11.64 16.03 0.48
C ILE A 26 11.84 14.52 0.65
N THR A 27 13.08 14.07 0.81
CA THR A 27 13.39 12.64 0.95
C THR A 27 12.77 12.06 2.22
N MET A 28 12.84 12.76 3.34
CA MET A 28 12.22 12.33 4.59
C MET A 28 10.71 12.23 4.46
N ASN A 29 10.08 13.22 3.84
CA ASN A 29 8.64 13.23 3.65
C ASN A 29 8.17 12.11 2.70
N LEU A 30 8.92 11.84 1.64
CA LEU A 30 8.60 10.76 0.72
C LEU A 30 8.67 9.38 1.36
N LYS A 31 9.63 9.14 2.24
CA LYS A 31 9.76 7.87 2.96
C LYS A 31 8.52 7.55 3.80
N ASP A 32 7.94 8.56 4.42
CA ASP A 32 6.76 8.40 5.28
C ASP A 32 5.48 8.18 4.47
N ASN A 33 5.47 8.52 3.18
CA ASN A 33 4.31 8.44 2.31
C ASN A 33 4.37 7.30 1.28
N ILE A 34 5.44 6.52 1.25
CA ILE A 34 5.54 5.37 0.37
C ILE A 34 4.75 4.20 0.96
N ILE A 35 3.77 3.74 0.19
CA ILE A 35 3.00 2.54 0.53
C ILE A 35 3.59 1.39 -0.27
N TYR A 36 4.17 0.40 0.42
CA TYR A 36 4.75 -0.77 -0.21
C TYR A 36 3.67 -1.77 -0.58
N PHE A 37 3.84 -2.40 -1.74
CA PHE A 37 2.97 -3.46 -2.24
C PHE A 37 3.64 -4.82 -2.05
N TYR A 38 2.92 -5.76 -1.48
CA TYR A 38 3.39 -7.13 -1.26
C TYR A 38 2.40 -8.15 -1.79
N SER A 39 2.92 -9.27 -2.30
CA SER A 39 2.14 -10.51 -2.43
C SER A 39 2.14 -11.23 -1.07
N PRO A 40 1.24 -12.19 -0.83
CA PRO A 40 1.30 -13.01 0.39
C PRO A 40 2.66 -13.67 0.63
N THR A 41 3.33 -14.14 -0.42
CA THR A 41 4.67 -14.73 -0.33
C THR A 41 5.74 -13.70 0.05
N GLU A 42 5.72 -12.52 -0.58
CA GLU A 42 6.65 -11.43 -0.27
C GLU A 42 6.47 -10.94 1.17
N LEU A 43 5.23 -10.91 1.65
CA LEU A 43 4.92 -10.50 3.01
C LEU A 43 5.57 -11.40 4.06
N GLN A 44 5.68 -12.70 3.78
CA GLN A 44 6.32 -13.66 4.68
C GLN A 44 7.81 -13.36 4.89
N GLY A 45 8.49 -12.88 3.85
CA GLY A 45 9.91 -12.57 3.89
C GLY A 45 10.24 -11.11 4.22
N ALA A 46 9.24 -10.24 4.31
CA ALA A 46 9.44 -8.81 4.50
C ALA A 46 9.62 -8.46 5.97
N SER A 47 10.48 -7.46 6.22
CA SER A 47 10.57 -6.81 7.53
C SER A 47 9.52 -5.69 7.57
N ILE A 48 8.43 -5.91 8.31
CA ILE A 48 7.28 -5.02 8.31
C ILE A 48 7.22 -4.24 9.62
N ASP A 49 7.12 -2.92 9.48
CA ASP A 49 6.78 -2.07 10.61
C ASP A 49 5.26 -2.05 10.77
N LYS A 50 4.77 -2.49 11.93
CA LYS A 50 3.34 -2.55 12.25
C LYS A 50 2.65 -1.18 12.24
N LYS A 51 3.40 -0.11 12.22
CA LYS A 51 2.89 1.27 12.18
C LYS A 51 2.63 1.78 10.76
N ASN A 52 3.21 1.13 9.76
CA ASN A 52 3.12 1.58 8.38
C ASN A 52 1.99 0.87 7.64
N ILE A 53 1.28 1.66 6.83
CA ILE A 53 0.27 1.14 5.92
C ILE A 53 0.96 0.44 4.76
N ILE A 54 0.52 -0.77 4.46
CA ILE A 54 1.00 -1.56 3.32
C ILE A 54 -0.17 -1.97 2.44
N ARG A 55 0.14 -2.37 1.22
CA ARG A 55 -0.81 -2.99 0.30
C ARG A 55 -0.47 -4.45 0.10
N VAL A 56 -1.49 -5.29 0.17
CA VAL A 56 -1.35 -6.72 -0.12
C VAL A 56 -2.32 -7.07 -1.24
N GLY A 57 -1.81 -7.68 -2.28
CA GLY A 57 -2.59 -8.07 -3.44
C GLY A 57 -2.48 -9.55 -3.75
N GLY A 58 -3.54 -10.11 -4.28
CA GLY A 58 -3.63 -11.50 -4.69
C GLY A 58 -5.05 -11.85 -5.08
N LEU A 59 -5.39 -13.11 -4.98
CA LEU A 59 -6.74 -13.61 -5.24
C LEU A 59 -7.49 -13.84 -3.93
N VAL A 60 -8.78 -13.59 -3.92
CA VAL A 60 -9.63 -13.98 -2.80
C VAL A 60 -9.80 -15.50 -2.82
N LYS A 61 -9.36 -16.16 -1.74
CA LYS A 61 -9.43 -17.61 -1.64
C LYS A 61 -10.88 -18.08 -1.59
N GLU A 62 -11.17 -19.17 -2.30
CA GLU A 62 -12.49 -19.78 -2.32
C GLU A 62 -12.91 -20.24 -0.91
N ASP A 63 -14.20 -20.04 -0.58
CA ASP A 63 -14.79 -20.40 0.72
C ASP A 63 -14.18 -19.68 1.93
N SER A 64 -13.43 -18.59 1.72
CA SER A 64 -12.81 -17.82 2.80
C SER A 64 -13.61 -16.59 3.24
N TYR A 65 -14.53 -16.12 2.41
CA TYR A 65 -15.29 -14.90 2.67
C TYR A 65 -16.38 -15.12 3.71
N GLU A 66 -16.34 -14.32 4.76
CA GLU A 66 -17.36 -14.32 5.81
C GLU A 66 -17.70 -12.87 6.21
N TYR A 67 -18.95 -12.66 6.58
CA TYR A 67 -19.41 -11.40 7.13
C TYR A 67 -20.04 -11.64 8.51
N ASN A 68 -19.51 -10.96 9.51
CA ASN A 68 -20.07 -11.01 10.86
C ASN A 68 -21.03 -9.84 11.09
N ASP A 69 -22.30 -10.15 11.17
CA ASP A 69 -23.37 -9.16 11.29
C ASP A 69 -23.34 -8.40 12.63
N LYS A 70 -22.84 -9.04 13.68
CA LYS A 70 -22.74 -8.43 15.03
C LYS A 70 -21.60 -7.41 15.11
N THR A 71 -20.43 -7.75 14.56
CA THR A 71 -19.24 -6.90 14.62
C THR A 71 -19.08 -6.03 13.37
N LYS A 72 -19.86 -6.29 12.30
CA LYS A 72 -19.78 -5.62 11.00
C LYS A 72 -18.40 -5.80 10.34
N ILE A 73 -17.74 -6.90 10.60
CA ILE A 73 -16.43 -7.24 10.06
C ILE A 73 -16.57 -8.20 8.89
N TYR A 74 -15.96 -7.83 7.76
CA TYR A 74 -15.73 -8.73 6.64
C TYR A 74 -14.40 -9.44 6.83
N SER A 75 -14.39 -10.76 6.69
CA SER A 75 -13.19 -11.57 6.78
C SER A 75 -13.01 -12.38 5.52
N PHE A 76 -11.82 -12.41 4.98
CA PHE A 76 -11.47 -13.23 3.82
C PHE A 76 -9.96 -13.49 3.80
N ILE A 77 -9.55 -14.40 2.93
CA ILE A 77 -8.14 -14.76 2.77
C ILE A 77 -7.68 -14.34 1.37
N ILE A 78 -6.54 -13.66 1.32
CA ILE A 78 -5.84 -13.37 0.06
C ILE A 78 -4.76 -14.41 -0.13
N THR A 79 -4.71 -15.02 -1.31
CA THR A 79 -3.74 -16.04 -1.65
C THR A 79 -3.00 -15.70 -2.95
N ASP A 80 -1.74 -16.13 -3.04
CA ASP A 80 -0.97 -16.16 -4.29
C ASP A 80 -0.72 -17.60 -4.76
N ASN A 81 -1.49 -18.56 -4.25
CA ASN A 81 -1.37 -20.01 -4.42
C ASN A 81 -0.15 -20.65 -3.71
N SER A 82 0.70 -19.85 -3.09
CA SER A 82 1.83 -20.33 -2.28
C SER A 82 1.66 -20.02 -0.81
N ASN A 83 1.17 -18.83 -0.50
CA ASN A 83 0.93 -18.37 0.87
C ASN A 83 -0.41 -17.64 0.96
N ASP A 84 -0.95 -17.61 2.16
CA ASP A 84 -2.23 -16.97 2.47
C ASP A 84 -2.05 -15.86 3.50
N VAL A 85 -2.88 -14.84 3.40
CA VAL A 85 -2.96 -13.75 4.38
C VAL A 85 -4.41 -13.55 4.78
N ASP A 86 -4.69 -13.56 6.07
CA ASP A 86 -6.01 -13.27 6.62
C ASP A 86 -6.27 -11.77 6.64
N VAL A 87 -7.44 -11.36 6.16
CA VAL A 87 -7.84 -9.97 6.11
C VAL A 87 -9.12 -9.75 6.89
N GLU A 88 -9.13 -8.72 7.72
CA GLU A 88 -10.33 -8.20 8.38
C GLU A 88 -10.58 -6.77 7.91
N PHE A 89 -11.82 -6.48 7.53
CA PHE A 89 -12.20 -5.17 6.99
C PHE A 89 -13.54 -4.72 7.55
N VAL A 90 -13.60 -3.46 7.94
CA VAL A 90 -14.85 -2.78 8.33
C VAL A 90 -15.09 -1.64 7.36
N GLY A 91 -16.21 -1.64 6.67
CA GLY A 91 -16.54 -0.62 5.70
C GLY A 91 -17.43 -1.14 4.59
N ILE A 92 -17.42 -0.45 3.46
CA ILE A 92 -18.21 -0.79 2.29
C ILE A 92 -17.37 -1.63 1.33
N MET A 93 -17.82 -2.87 1.06
CA MET A 93 -17.17 -3.72 0.08
C MET A 93 -17.39 -3.22 -1.34
N PRO A 94 -16.35 -3.25 -2.20
CA PRO A 94 -16.53 -2.93 -3.62
C PRO A 94 -17.44 -3.94 -4.33
N ASN A 95 -18.20 -3.46 -5.28
CA ASN A 95 -19.14 -4.28 -6.04
C ASN A 95 -18.49 -5.43 -6.83
N LEU A 96 -17.22 -5.25 -7.21
CA LEU A 96 -16.48 -6.25 -7.99
C LEU A 96 -15.77 -7.28 -7.10
N PHE A 97 -15.89 -7.16 -5.77
CA PHE A 97 -15.31 -8.13 -4.85
C PHE A 97 -15.99 -9.48 -5.00
N ALA A 98 -15.22 -10.51 -5.28
CA ALA A 98 -15.69 -11.89 -5.37
C ALA A 98 -14.55 -12.87 -5.10
N GLU A 99 -14.92 -14.08 -4.68
CA GLU A 99 -13.97 -15.18 -4.54
C GLU A 99 -13.33 -15.52 -5.89
N ASN A 100 -12.08 -15.97 -5.87
CA ASN A 100 -11.26 -16.28 -7.05
C ASN A 100 -10.97 -15.07 -7.96
N LYS A 101 -11.24 -13.87 -7.50
CA LYS A 101 -10.95 -12.62 -8.22
C LYS A 101 -9.80 -11.86 -7.56
N GLY A 102 -9.13 -11.04 -8.36
CA GLY A 102 -8.04 -10.18 -7.89
C GLY A 102 -8.53 -9.11 -6.91
N VAL A 103 -7.79 -8.91 -5.85
CA VAL A 103 -8.07 -7.89 -4.83
C VAL A 103 -6.76 -7.29 -4.32
N VAL A 104 -6.81 -6.02 -3.96
CA VAL A 104 -5.74 -5.33 -3.25
C VAL A 104 -6.33 -4.73 -1.99
N VAL A 105 -5.75 -5.03 -0.85
CA VAL A 105 -6.12 -4.42 0.43
C VAL A 105 -5.03 -3.48 0.90
N GLU A 106 -5.44 -2.39 1.49
CA GLU A 106 -4.57 -1.39 2.09
C GLU A 106 -4.87 -1.32 3.57
N GLY A 107 -3.85 -1.48 4.41
CA GLY A 107 -4.05 -1.48 5.84
C GLY A 107 -2.78 -1.74 6.64
N LEU A 108 -2.96 -2.06 7.91
CA LEU A 108 -1.88 -2.33 8.85
C LEU A 108 -1.69 -3.83 9.02
N ALA A 109 -0.46 -4.30 8.86
CA ALA A 109 -0.10 -5.69 9.15
C ALA A 109 -0.04 -5.90 10.66
N ILE A 110 -0.86 -6.81 11.18
CA ILE A 110 -0.81 -7.24 12.57
C ILE A 110 0.37 -8.21 12.74
N ASP A 111 0.52 -9.13 11.78
CA ASP A 111 1.67 -10.01 11.65
C ASP A 111 1.85 -10.38 10.16
N LYS A 112 2.75 -11.32 9.86
CA LYS A 112 3.04 -11.73 8.48
C LYS A 112 1.89 -12.49 7.80
N LYS A 113 0.88 -12.90 8.55
CA LYS A 113 -0.26 -13.69 8.06
C LYS A 113 -1.59 -12.99 8.22
N LYS A 114 -1.64 -11.83 8.87
CA LYS A 114 -2.88 -11.12 9.16
C LYS A 114 -2.73 -9.62 8.96
N ILE A 115 -3.71 -9.04 8.27
CA ILE A 115 -3.79 -7.60 8.02
C ILE A 115 -5.16 -7.07 8.41
N THR A 116 -5.17 -5.90 9.05
CA THR A 116 -6.40 -5.13 9.27
C THR A 116 -6.53 -4.11 8.15
N ALA A 117 -7.45 -4.34 7.23
CA ALA A 117 -7.63 -3.48 6.08
C ALA A 117 -8.43 -2.24 6.44
N ILE A 118 -7.99 -1.11 5.93
CA ILE A 118 -8.74 0.16 5.96
C ILE A 118 -9.41 0.45 4.62
N LYS A 119 -8.95 -0.20 3.56
CA LYS A 119 -9.50 -0.05 2.21
C LYS A 119 -9.33 -1.35 1.43
N VAL A 120 -10.35 -1.72 0.68
CA VAL A 120 -10.35 -2.88 -0.21
C VAL A 120 -10.63 -2.41 -1.64
N LEU A 121 -9.76 -2.81 -2.55
CA LEU A 121 -9.85 -2.50 -3.98
C LEU A 121 -10.00 -3.81 -4.75
N ALA A 122 -11.13 -3.99 -5.40
CA ALA A 122 -11.33 -5.12 -6.31
C ALA A 122 -10.78 -4.76 -7.69
N LYS A 123 -9.99 -5.68 -8.26
CA LYS A 123 -9.46 -5.49 -9.62
C LYS A 123 -10.51 -5.92 -10.65
N HIS A 124 -10.54 -5.19 -11.76
CA HIS A 124 -11.28 -5.64 -12.94
C HIS A 124 -10.63 -6.93 -13.48
N ASP A 125 -11.46 -7.83 -13.98
CA ASP A 125 -10.98 -8.98 -14.72
C ASP A 125 -10.31 -8.49 -16.00
N GLU A 126 -9.15 -9.04 -16.37
CA GLU A 126 -8.42 -8.66 -17.59
C GLU A 126 -9.26 -8.89 -18.85
N ASN A 127 -10.24 -9.79 -18.78
CA ASN A 127 -11.17 -10.10 -19.87
C ASN A 127 -12.49 -9.31 -19.78
N TYR A 128 -12.56 -8.30 -18.90
CA TYR A 128 -13.76 -7.49 -18.77
C TYR A 128 -13.93 -6.60 -20.00
N MET A 129 -14.97 -6.85 -20.78
CA MET A 129 -15.42 -5.93 -21.80
C MET A 129 -16.53 -5.06 -21.21
N PRO A 130 -16.39 -3.71 -21.22
CA PRO A 130 -17.51 -2.87 -20.83
C PRO A 130 -18.71 -3.16 -21.73
N PRO A 131 -19.94 -3.18 -21.18
CA PRO A 131 -21.12 -3.39 -22.01
C PRO A 131 -21.14 -2.32 -23.12
N GLU A 132 -21.31 -2.78 -24.36
CA GLU A 132 -21.44 -1.85 -25.49
C GLU A 132 -22.64 -0.93 -25.22
N VAL A 133 -22.37 0.36 -25.19
CA VAL A 133 -23.43 1.37 -25.15
C VAL A 133 -24.01 1.48 -26.57
N ILE A 134 -25.15 0.87 -26.75
CA ILE A 134 -25.91 0.96 -28.00
C ILE A 134 -26.70 2.28 -27.98
#